data_fd32dadb1bcb9cad78b1899140c9eed0
#
_entry.id   fd32dadb1bcb9cad78b1899140c9eed0
#
_cell.length_a   1.000
_cell.length_b   1.000
_cell.length_c   1.000
_cell.angle_alpha   90.00
_cell.angle_beta   90.00
_cell.angle_gamma   90.00
#
_symmetry.space_group_name_H-M   'P 1'
#
loop_
_entity.id
_entity.type
_entity.pdbx_description
1 polymer ?
#
loop_
_entity_poly.entity_id
_entity_poly.type
_entity_poly.pdbx_seq_one_letter_code
_entity_poly.pdbx_strand_id
1 'polypeptide(L)'
;ALYSTFLLWLLSELFEQLPEAGDLDKPKLAFFFDEAHLLFSDAPQALTDKVEQVVRLIRSKGVGVYFVTQNPLDVPEKILGQLGNRVQHALRAFTPRDQKAVRATAETMRGNPKLDVEKAITELATGEALSSLLDAKGRPGITERVFVIPPGSQIGPIGDEQRKALIAGSLVAGVYEKAVDRDSA
;
A
#
# COMPACT_ATOMS: atom_id res chain seq x y z
N ALA A 1 -14.13 14.40 6.07
CA ALA A 1 -14.00 14.54 7.53
C ALA A 1 -14.07 13.19 8.26
N LEU A 2 -15.19 12.44 8.21
CA LEU A 2 -15.38 11.19 8.99
C LEU A 2 -14.31 10.12 8.66
N TYR A 3 -14.03 9.89 7.38
CA TYR A 3 -13.01 8.93 6.93
C TYR A 3 -11.61 9.27 7.48
N SER A 4 -11.19 10.51 7.35
CA SER A 4 -9.89 10.96 7.84
C SER A 4 -9.78 10.84 9.36
N THR A 5 -10.85 11.17 10.09
CA THR A 5 -10.90 11.05 11.56
C THR A 5 -10.83 9.58 11.99
N PHE A 6 -11.57 8.71 11.32
CA PHE A 6 -11.54 7.27 11.59
C PHE A 6 -10.15 6.66 11.34
N LEU A 7 -9.54 6.98 10.21
CA LEU A 7 -8.19 6.48 9.90
C LEU A 7 -7.14 7.01 10.88
N LEU A 8 -7.21 8.30 11.23
CA LEU A 8 -6.30 8.89 12.21
C LEU A 8 -6.40 8.18 13.55
N TRP A 9 -7.62 7.93 14.01
CA TRP A 9 -7.86 7.19 15.24
C TRP A 9 -7.34 5.74 15.12
N LEU A 10 -7.73 5.00 14.08
CA LEU A 10 -7.34 3.60 13.88
C LEU A 10 -5.81 3.44 13.84
N LEU A 11 -5.11 4.27 13.05
CA LEU A 11 -3.67 4.20 12.94
C LEU A 11 -2.97 4.59 14.25
N SER A 12 -3.56 5.51 15.02
CA SER A 12 -3.03 5.89 16.34
C SER A 12 -3.17 4.74 17.33
N GLU A 13 -4.36 4.14 17.44
CA GLU A 13 -4.61 3.00 18.31
C GLU A 13 -3.70 1.82 17.98
N LEU A 14 -3.60 1.46 16.70
CA LEU A 14 -2.72 0.36 16.29
C LEU A 14 -1.26 0.64 16.62
N PHE A 15 -0.80 1.87 16.39
CA PHE A 15 0.57 2.25 16.72
C PHE A 15 0.84 2.21 18.23
N GLU A 16 -0.13 2.58 19.07
CA GLU A 16 0.03 2.62 20.51
C GLU A 16 -0.20 1.26 21.18
N GLN A 17 -1.19 0.51 20.73
CA GLN A 17 -1.61 -0.74 21.36
C GLN A 17 -0.85 -1.98 20.93
N LEU A 18 -0.32 -2.01 19.69
CA LEU A 18 0.41 -3.17 19.23
C LEU A 18 1.76 -3.29 19.94
N PRO A 19 2.09 -4.48 20.47
CA PRO A 19 3.38 -4.73 21.09
C PRO A 19 4.52 -4.71 20.06
N GLU A 20 5.72 -4.38 20.52
CA GLU A 20 6.92 -4.56 19.71
C GLU A 20 7.10 -6.04 19.36
N ALA A 21 7.24 -6.33 18.07
CA ALA A 21 7.37 -7.68 17.54
C ALA A 21 8.80 -7.99 17.04
N GLY A 22 9.64 -6.96 16.95
CA GLY A 22 10.98 -7.06 16.39
C GLY A 22 10.98 -7.28 14.87
N ASP A 23 12.09 -7.75 14.33
CA ASP A 23 12.23 -8.09 12.92
C ASP A 23 11.63 -9.47 12.65
N LEU A 24 10.45 -9.48 12.05
CA LEU A 24 9.75 -10.69 11.63
C LEU A 24 10.00 -10.95 10.14
N ASP A 25 10.11 -12.23 9.76
CA ASP A 25 10.21 -12.65 8.35
C ASP A 25 8.98 -12.28 7.54
N LYS A 26 7.81 -12.23 8.18
CA LYS A 26 6.52 -11.87 7.57
C LYS A 26 5.72 -10.97 8.51
N PRO A 27 4.99 -9.99 7.98
CA PRO A 27 4.12 -9.18 8.79
C PRO A 27 2.97 -10.02 9.36
N LYS A 28 2.55 -9.71 10.60
CA LYS A 28 1.36 -10.27 11.24
C LYS A 28 0.07 -9.64 10.72
N LEU A 29 0.17 -8.39 10.28
CA LEU A 29 -0.93 -7.59 9.75
C LEU A 29 -0.41 -6.81 8.54
N ALA A 30 -1.20 -6.72 7.49
CA ALA A 30 -0.87 -5.92 6.31
C ALA A 30 -2.02 -4.95 5.99
N PHE A 31 -1.69 -3.68 5.84
CA PHE A 31 -2.59 -2.65 5.35
C PHE A 31 -2.35 -2.39 3.87
N PHE A 32 -3.41 -2.46 3.09
CA PHE A 32 -3.43 -2.05 1.69
C PHE A 32 -4.28 -0.79 1.56
N PHE A 33 -3.67 0.31 1.23
CA PHE A 33 -4.34 1.57 0.92
C PHE A 33 -4.50 1.64 -0.60
N ASP A 34 -5.63 1.14 -1.07
CA ASP A 34 -6.02 1.27 -2.47
C ASP A 34 -6.48 2.71 -2.74
N GLU A 35 -6.25 3.19 -3.97
CA GLU A 35 -6.47 4.59 -4.34
C GLU A 35 -5.81 5.55 -3.33
N ALA A 36 -4.52 5.34 -3.06
CA ALA A 36 -3.80 6.02 -1.98
C ALA A 36 -3.86 7.55 -2.06
N HIS A 37 -4.14 8.12 -3.25
CA HIS A 37 -4.38 9.54 -3.41
C HIS A 37 -5.49 10.08 -2.49
N LEU A 38 -6.50 9.27 -2.16
CA LEU A 38 -7.59 9.67 -1.26
C LEU A 38 -7.14 9.89 0.18
N LEU A 39 -5.99 9.32 0.57
CA LEU A 39 -5.41 9.57 1.89
C LEU A 39 -4.78 10.94 2.02
N PHE A 40 -4.29 11.48 0.89
CA PHE A 40 -3.45 12.66 0.88
C PHE A 40 -4.10 13.87 0.23
N SER A 41 -5.05 13.66 -0.70
CA SER A 41 -5.84 14.73 -1.31
C SER A 41 -6.79 15.31 -0.27
N ASP A 42 -6.66 16.61 0.00
CA ASP A 42 -7.48 17.35 0.97
C ASP A 42 -7.46 16.77 2.40
N ALA A 43 -6.43 15.97 2.72
CA ALA A 43 -6.29 15.39 4.04
C ALA A 43 -5.83 16.44 5.07
N PRO A 44 -6.36 16.41 6.30
CA PRO A 44 -5.80 17.21 7.39
C PRO A 44 -4.31 16.88 7.58
N GLN A 45 -3.49 17.91 7.85
CA GLN A 45 -2.05 17.73 8.07
C GLN A 45 -1.77 16.67 9.14
N ALA A 46 -2.57 16.65 10.21
CA ALA A 46 -2.44 15.66 11.30
C ALA A 46 -2.55 14.21 10.81
N LEU A 47 -3.39 13.92 9.79
CA LEU A 47 -3.49 12.58 9.20
C LEU A 47 -2.23 12.24 8.41
N THR A 48 -1.75 13.15 7.58
CA THR A 48 -0.53 12.96 6.79
C THR A 48 0.68 12.72 7.68
N ASP A 49 0.84 13.51 8.73
CA ASP A 49 1.93 13.37 9.70
C ASP A 49 1.83 12.02 10.46
N LYS A 50 0.61 11.58 10.79
CA LYS A 50 0.41 10.29 11.45
C LYS A 50 0.72 9.13 10.50
N VAL A 51 0.29 9.19 9.25
CA VAL A 51 0.64 8.18 8.25
C VAL A 51 2.16 8.10 8.07
N GLU A 52 2.85 9.23 7.98
CA GLU A 52 4.32 9.27 7.90
C GLU A 52 4.96 8.60 9.11
N GLN A 53 4.51 8.94 10.32
CA GLN A 53 5.00 8.33 11.55
C GLN A 53 4.77 6.82 11.57
N VAL A 54 3.57 6.38 11.23
CA VAL A 54 3.20 4.96 11.20
C VAL A 54 4.06 4.20 10.19
N VAL A 55 4.18 4.68 8.96
CA VAL A 55 4.99 4.04 7.91
C VAL A 55 6.44 3.85 8.34
N ARG A 56 6.99 4.83 9.05
CA ARG A 56 8.38 4.79 9.53
C ARG A 56 8.63 3.75 10.61
N LEU A 57 7.68 3.56 11.52
CA LEU A 57 7.92 2.86 12.78
C LEU A 57 7.14 1.55 12.93
N ILE A 58 6.05 1.36 12.19
CA ILE A 58 5.11 0.26 12.45
C ILE A 58 5.66 -1.12 12.07
N ARG A 59 6.76 -1.16 11.32
CA ARG A 59 7.45 -2.41 10.99
C ARG A 59 7.90 -3.15 12.25
N SER A 60 8.41 -2.44 13.26
CA SER A 60 8.83 -3.04 14.53
C SER A 60 7.68 -3.75 15.28
N LYS A 61 6.45 -3.38 14.94
CA LYS A 61 5.22 -4.00 15.47
C LYS A 61 4.68 -5.14 14.59
N GLY A 62 5.43 -5.52 13.58
CA GLY A 62 5.06 -6.61 12.66
C GLY A 62 3.95 -6.24 11.68
N VAL A 63 3.83 -4.97 11.31
CA VAL A 63 2.81 -4.48 10.37
C VAL A 63 3.47 -4.06 9.07
N GLY A 64 2.93 -4.56 7.95
CA GLY A 64 3.27 -4.12 6.60
C GLY A 64 2.27 -3.09 6.07
N VAL A 65 2.76 -2.08 5.35
CA VAL A 65 1.92 -1.05 4.73
C VAL A 65 2.19 -1.01 3.24
N TYR A 66 1.13 -1.05 2.45
CA TYR A 66 1.14 -1.03 1.00
C TYR A 66 0.27 0.10 0.48
N PHE A 67 0.83 0.92 -0.40
CA PHE A 67 0.09 1.96 -1.10
C PHE A 67 -0.09 1.55 -2.55
N VAL A 68 -1.32 1.59 -3.03
CA VAL A 68 -1.69 1.35 -4.42
C VAL A 68 -2.26 2.64 -4.99
N THR A 69 -1.68 3.14 -6.07
CA THR A 69 -2.10 4.39 -6.69
C THR A 69 -1.86 4.34 -8.20
N GLN A 70 -2.63 5.11 -8.94
CA GLN A 70 -2.46 5.27 -10.39
C GLN A 70 -1.33 6.25 -10.73
N ASN A 71 -0.98 7.15 -9.81
CA ASN A 71 0.07 8.12 -10.03
C ASN A 71 1.01 8.19 -8.80
N PRO A 72 2.30 7.88 -8.95
CA PRO A 72 3.27 7.93 -7.85
C PRO A 72 3.39 9.30 -7.17
N LEU A 73 3.12 10.38 -7.90
CA LEU A 73 3.16 11.75 -7.35
C LEU A 73 2.02 12.07 -6.38
N ASP A 74 1.02 11.20 -6.27
CA ASP A 74 -0.08 11.36 -5.33
C ASP A 74 0.32 11.02 -3.89
N VAL A 75 1.40 10.24 -3.72
CA VAL A 75 1.96 9.94 -2.40
C VAL A 75 3.02 10.98 -2.05
N PRO A 76 2.94 11.63 -0.88
CA PRO A 76 3.92 12.64 -0.46
C PRO A 76 5.36 12.10 -0.48
N GLU A 77 6.30 12.92 -0.92
CA GLU A 77 7.71 12.55 -1.07
C GLU A 77 8.33 12.00 0.22
N LYS A 78 7.96 12.55 1.37
CA LYS A 78 8.42 12.07 2.68
C LYS A 78 8.01 10.63 2.96
N ILE A 79 6.82 10.22 2.50
CA ILE A 79 6.32 8.86 2.63
C ILE A 79 6.98 7.97 1.58
N LEU A 80 7.05 8.41 0.32
CA LEU A 80 7.75 7.69 -0.75
C LEU A 80 9.19 7.34 -0.36
N GLY A 81 9.88 8.26 0.31
CA GLY A 81 11.25 8.03 0.80
C GLY A 81 11.39 6.91 1.83
N GLN A 82 10.29 6.49 2.49
CA GLN A 82 10.28 5.38 3.45
C GLN A 82 9.93 4.03 2.78
N LEU A 83 9.40 4.06 1.56
CA LEU A 83 8.96 2.87 0.83
C LEU A 83 10.11 2.28 0.02
N GLY A 84 10.72 1.22 0.53
CA GLY A 84 11.87 0.59 -0.12
C GLY A 84 11.50 -0.43 -1.21
N ASN A 85 10.31 -1.01 -1.16
CA ASN A 85 9.82 -1.96 -2.17
C ASN A 85 8.92 -1.25 -3.16
N ARG A 86 9.19 -1.41 -4.45
CA ARG A 86 8.45 -0.73 -5.52
C ARG A 86 8.11 -1.69 -6.63
N VAL A 87 6.85 -1.64 -7.07
CA VAL A 87 6.35 -2.32 -8.26
C VAL A 87 5.63 -1.28 -9.09
N GLN A 88 6.10 -1.04 -10.32
CA GLN A 88 5.56 -0.04 -11.22
C GLN A 88 5.04 -0.70 -12.49
N HIS A 89 3.74 -0.62 -12.71
CA HIS A 89 3.11 -0.96 -13.98
C HIS A 89 3.25 0.17 -14.99
N ALA A 90 2.78 -0.07 -16.23
CA ALA A 90 2.88 0.93 -17.29
C ALA A 90 2.21 2.26 -16.90
N LEU A 91 2.93 3.35 -17.11
CA LEU A 91 2.37 4.71 -17.11
C LEU A 91 2.37 5.23 -18.55
N ARG A 92 1.22 5.61 -19.06
CA ARG A 92 1.08 6.24 -20.37
C ARG A 92 1.22 7.75 -20.19
N ALA A 93 2.28 8.30 -20.75
CA ALA A 93 2.62 9.72 -20.58
C ALA A 93 2.07 10.57 -21.73
N PHE A 94 0.77 10.86 -21.66
CA PHE A 94 0.08 11.69 -22.69
C PHE A 94 0.20 13.19 -22.42
N THR A 95 0.41 13.58 -21.18
CA THR A 95 0.49 14.99 -20.77
C THR A 95 1.85 15.32 -20.16
N PRO A 96 2.25 16.62 -20.12
CA PRO A 96 3.47 17.02 -19.40
C PRO A 96 3.49 16.59 -17.92
N ARG A 97 2.32 16.51 -17.28
CA ARG A 97 2.20 16.01 -15.90
C ARG A 97 2.55 14.53 -15.83
N ASP A 98 2.07 13.73 -16.80
CA ASP A 98 2.37 12.30 -16.85
C ASP A 98 3.86 12.05 -17.11
N GLN A 99 4.46 12.82 -18.02
CA GLN A 99 5.91 12.77 -18.27
C GLN A 99 6.73 13.07 -17.04
N LYS A 100 6.30 14.07 -16.24
CA LYS A 100 6.92 14.38 -14.95
C LYS A 100 6.78 13.20 -13.97
N ALA A 101 5.62 12.55 -13.92
CA ALA A 101 5.38 11.38 -13.07
C ALA A 101 6.29 10.20 -13.47
N VAL A 102 6.42 9.92 -14.77
CA VAL A 102 7.31 8.86 -15.29
C VAL A 102 8.76 9.13 -14.88
N ARG A 103 9.24 10.36 -15.08
CA ARG A 103 10.61 10.74 -14.72
C ARG A 103 10.85 10.63 -13.21
N ALA A 104 9.97 11.20 -12.40
CA ALA A 104 10.06 11.12 -10.94
C ALA A 104 10.07 9.66 -10.45
N THR A 105 9.24 8.80 -11.05
CA THR A 105 9.24 7.36 -10.74
C THR A 105 10.57 6.71 -11.10
N ALA A 106 11.08 6.96 -12.30
CA ALA A 106 12.35 6.40 -12.75
C ALA A 106 13.51 6.81 -11.84
N GLU A 107 13.55 8.08 -11.43
CA GLU A 107 14.59 8.63 -10.53
C GLU A 107 14.54 8.02 -9.12
N THR A 108 13.37 7.55 -8.68
CA THR A 108 13.21 6.93 -7.36
C THR A 108 13.50 5.43 -7.34
N MET A 109 13.63 4.78 -8.48
CA MET A 109 13.99 3.37 -8.61
C MET A 109 15.50 3.22 -8.77
N ARG A 110 16.08 2.15 -8.21
CA ARG A 110 17.52 1.91 -8.35
C ARG A 110 17.85 1.63 -9.83
N GLY A 111 18.70 2.47 -10.41
CA GLY A 111 19.11 2.36 -11.81
C GLY A 111 19.70 0.99 -12.18
N ASN A 112 19.39 0.55 -13.37
CA ASN A 112 19.96 -0.65 -14.00
C ASN A 112 20.73 -0.21 -15.25
N PRO A 113 22.05 -0.45 -15.35
CA PRO A 113 22.85 -0.05 -16.52
C PRO A 113 22.37 -0.66 -17.84
N LYS A 114 21.59 -1.74 -17.79
CA LYS A 114 21.07 -2.44 -18.95
C LYS A 114 19.63 -2.06 -19.30
N LEU A 115 19.00 -1.17 -18.53
CA LEU A 115 17.59 -0.82 -18.68
C LEU A 115 17.39 0.69 -18.54
N ASP A 116 16.89 1.31 -19.60
CA ASP A 116 16.34 2.65 -19.52
C ASP A 116 14.98 2.59 -18.82
N VAL A 117 14.97 2.94 -17.53
CA VAL A 117 13.79 2.82 -16.66
C VAL A 117 12.68 3.76 -17.11
N GLU A 118 13.01 5.01 -17.49
CA GLU A 118 12.04 6.01 -17.94
C GLU A 118 11.31 5.54 -19.21
N LYS A 119 12.06 5.05 -20.17
CA LYS A 119 11.51 4.50 -21.40
C LYS A 119 10.70 3.22 -21.13
N ALA A 120 11.25 2.32 -20.34
CA ALA A 120 10.60 1.05 -20.01
C ALA A 120 9.22 1.22 -19.38
N ILE A 121 9.04 2.17 -18.43
CA ILE A 121 7.75 2.45 -17.79
C ILE A 121 6.64 2.72 -18.83
N THR A 122 6.96 3.43 -19.90
CA THR A 122 5.97 3.79 -20.94
C THR A 122 5.69 2.64 -21.92
N GLU A 123 6.60 1.68 -22.00
CA GLU A 123 6.56 0.57 -22.97
C GLU A 123 6.12 -0.78 -22.38
N LEU A 124 5.89 -0.85 -21.05
CA LEU A 124 5.42 -2.09 -20.42
C LEU A 124 4.12 -2.59 -21.05
N ALA A 125 4.05 -3.88 -21.29
CA ALA A 125 2.85 -4.55 -21.76
C ALA A 125 1.94 -4.98 -20.59
N THR A 126 0.77 -5.50 -20.94
CA THR A 126 -0.16 -6.07 -19.95
C THR A 126 0.51 -7.22 -19.20
N GLY A 127 0.44 -7.21 -17.88
CA GLY A 127 1.08 -8.20 -17.01
C GLY A 127 2.56 -7.98 -16.77
N GLU A 128 3.16 -6.94 -17.34
CA GLU A 128 4.53 -6.54 -17.03
C GLU A 128 4.59 -5.45 -15.97
N ALA A 129 5.70 -5.43 -15.25
CA ALA A 129 6.03 -4.38 -14.29
C ALA A 129 7.54 -4.16 -14.21
N LEU A 130 7.94 -3.01 -13.70
CA LEU A 130 9.28 -2.82 -13.15
C LEU A 130 9.24 -3.10 -11.65
N SER A 131 10.20 -3.85 -11.16
CA SER A 131 10.32 -4.24 -9.76
C SER A 131 11.66 -3.83 -9.21
N SER A 132 11.67 -3.18 -8.04
CA SER A 132 12.84 -2.91 -7.21
C SER A 132 12.49 -3.24 -5.78
N LEU A 133 12.96 -4.38 -5.29
CA LEU A 133 12.66 -4.90 -3.96
C LEU A 133 13.90 -4.80 -3.08
N LEU A 134 13.69 -4.66 -1.78
CA LEU A 134 14.78 -4.65 -0.81
C LEU A 134 15.45 -6.03 -0.71
N ASP A 135 16.77 -6.04 -0.63
CA ASP A 135 17.53 -7.24 -0.28
C ASP A 135 17.43 -7.55 1.23
N ALA A 136 18.00 -8.67 1.65
CA ALA A 136 18.03 -9.09 3.06
C ALA A 136 18.73 -8.08 4.00
N LYS A 137 19.50 -7.13 3.45
CA LYS A 137 20.15 -6.06 4.20
C LYS A 137 19.39 -4.74 4.14
N GLY A 138 18.18 -4.73 3.60
CA GLY A 138 17.34 -3.55 3.46
C GLY A 138 17.78 -2.56 2.37
N ARG A 139 18.61 -3.00 1.41
CA ARG A 139 19.06 -2.14 0.31
C ARG A 139 18.18 -2.35 -0.92
N PRO A 140 17.79 -1.28 -1.62
CA PRO A 140 17.03 -1.41 -2.86
C PRO A 140 17.76 -2.27 -3.89
N GLY A 141 17.08 -3.28 -4.42
CA GLY A 141 17.56 -4.10 -5.53
C GLY A 141 17.61 -3.30 -6.84
N ILE A 142 18.40 -3.76 -7.80
CA ILE A 142 18.45 -3.20 -9.14
C ILE A 142 17.06 -3.34 -9.78
N THR A 143 16.60 -2.30 -10.46
CA THR A 143 15.29 -2.33 -11.15
C THR A 143 15.32 -3.35 -12.29
N GLU A 144 14.35 -4.24 -12.28
CA GLU A 144 14.19 -5.28 -13.29
C GLU A 144 12.80 -5.24 -13.91
N ARG A 145 12.71 -5.57 -15.20
CA ARG A 145 11.44 -5.79 -15.86
C ARG A 145 10.99 -7.22 -15.61
N VAL A 146 9.80 -7.39 -15.10
CA VAL A 146 9.26 -8.67 -14.63
C VAL A 146 7.87 -8.93 -15.19
N PHE A 147 7.48 -10.19 -15.25
CA PHE A 147 6.09 -10.58 -15.45
C PHE A 147 5.42 -10.81 -14.11
N VAL A 148 4.25 -10.19 -13.94
CA VAL A 148 3.40 -10.41 -12.77
C VAL A 148 2.52 -11.61 -13.05
N ILE A 149 2.71 -12.67 -12.27
CA ILE A 149 1.88 -13.87 -12.39
C ILE A 149 0.49 -13.60 -11.82
N PRO A 150 -0.58 -14.17 -12.40
CA PRO A 150 -1.90 -14.05 -11.86
C PRO A 150 -1.98 -14.67 -10.45
N PRO A 151 -2.82 -14.12 -9.54
CA PRO A 151 -2.97 -14.68 -8.21
C PRO A 151 -3.56 -16.09 -8.28
N GLY A 152 -3.11 -16.97 -7.36
CA GLY A 152 -3.66 -18.34 -7.23
C GLY A 152 -5.06 -18.39 -6.59
N SER A 153 -5.65 -17.23 -6.26
CA SER A 153 -6.98 -17.12 -5.67
C SER A 153 -8.06 -17.05 -6.75
N GLN A 154 -9.28 -17.44 -6.38
CA GLN A 154 -10.45 -17.27 -7.24
C GLN A 154 -10.75 -15.80 -7.45
N ILE A 155 -11.03 -15.41 -8.69
CA ILE A 155 -11.48 -14.06 -9.03
C ILE A 155 -12.97 -13.93 -8.67
N GLY A 156 -13.31 -12.86 -7.96
CA GLY A 156 -14.69 -12.56 -7.55
C GLY A 156 -14.98 -12.88 -6.07
N PRO A 157 -16.21 -12.65 -5.64
CA PRO A 157 -16.60 -12.90 -4.26
C PRO A 157 -16.64 -14.39 -3.95
N ILE A 158 -16.42 -14.74 -2.69
CA ILE A 158 -16.67 -16.09 -2.18
C ILE A 158 -18.17 -16.40 -2.19
N GLY A 159 -18.53 -17.69 -2.34
CA GLY A 159 -19.93 -18.12 -2.27
C GLY A 159 -20.56 -17.88 -0.89
N ASP A 160 -21.88 -17.72 -0.88
CA ASP A 160 -22.64 -17.40 0.36
C ASP A 160 -22.45 -18.44 1.46
N GLU A 161 -22.35 -19.72 1.14
CA GLU A 161 -22.11 -20.78 2.12
C GLU A 161 -20.72 -20.65 2.76
N GLN A 162 -19.70 -20.35 1.95
CA GLN A 162 -18.35 -20.12 2.46
C GLN A 162 -18.30 -18.87 3.36
N ARG A 163 -19.01 -17.81 2.96
CA ARG A 163 -19.12 -16.58 3.76
C ARG A 163 -19.78 -16.84 5.10
N LYS A 164 -20.91 -17.58 5.13
CA LYS A 164 -21.59 -17.96 6.35
C LYS A 164 -20.70 -18.80 7.26
N ALA A 165 -19.98 -19.76 6.70
CA ALA A 165 -19.04 -20.58 7.47
C ALA A 165 -17.91 -19.78 8.10
N LEU A 166 -17.34 -18.81 7.35
CA LEU A 166 -16.31 -17.91 7.88
C LEU A 166 -16.83 -17.02 9.01
N ILE A 167 -18.05 -16.47 8.87
CA ILE A 167 -18.68 -15.66 9.91
C ILE A 167 -18.93 -16.51 11.16
N ALA A 168 -19.50 -17.69 11.02
CA ALA A 168 -19.78 -18.60 12.14
C ALA A 168 -18.52 -19.08 12.86
N GLY A 169 -17.40 -19.25 12.13
CA GLY A 169 -16.11 -19.62 12.69
C GLY A 169 -15.27 -18.45 13.21
N SER A 170 -15.75 -17.21 13.13
CA SER A 170 -15.03 -16.04 13.59
C SER A 170 -14.94 -15.98 15.10
N LEU A 171 -13.81 -15.51 15.65
CA LEU A 171 -13.64 -15.26 17.09
C LEU A 171 -14.61 -14.23 17.65
N VAL A 172 -15.19 -13.39 16.79
CA VAL A 172 -16.18 -12.36 17.13
C VAL A 172 -17.58 -12.71 16.65
N ALA A 173 -17.84 -13.99 16.32
CA ALA A 173 -19.17 -14.44 15.92
C ALA A 173 -20.20 -14.14 17.03
N GLY A 174 -21.36 -13.61 16.66
CA GLY A 174 -22.41 -13.20 17.60
C GLY A 174 -22.25 -11.81 18.21
N VAL A 175 -21.13 -11.12 17.97
CA VAL A 175 -20.87 -9.79 18.56
C VAL A 175 -21.42 -8.66 17.69
N TYR A 176 -21.27 -8.78 16.37
CA TYR A 176 -21.56 -7.69 15.41
C TYR A 176 -22.68 -7.98 14.42
N GLU A 177 -23.28 -9.17 14.46
CA GLU A 177 -24.35 -9.57 13.51
C GLU A 177 -25.67 -8.85 13.77
N LYS A 178 -25.89 -8.37 15.00
CA LYS A 178 -27.07 -7.58 15.32
C LYS A 178 -26.74 -6.11 15.18
N ALA A 179 -27.48 -5.43 14.31
CA ALA A 179 -27.42 -3.98 14.25
C ALA A 179 -27.82 -3.40 15.62
N VAL A 180 -26.93 -2.64 16.21
CA VAL A 180 -27.22 -1.85 17.42
C VAL A 180 -27.55 -0.46 16.92
N ASP A 181 -28.84 -0.13 16.90
CA ASP A 181 -29.29 1.23 16.73
C ASP A 181 -28.95 1.96 18.04
N ARG A 182 -27.89 2.74 18.01
CA ARG A 182 -27.60 3.68 19.07
C ARG A 182 -28.36 4.94 18.71
N ASP A 183 -29.32 5.32 19.54
CA ASP A 183 -29.92 6.63 19.50
C ASP A 183 -28.81 7.67 19.42
N SER A 184 -28.53 8.12 18.19
CA SER A 184 -27.56 9.18 18.00
C SER A 184 -28.19 10.48 18.50
N ALA A 185 -27.52 11.15 19.33
CA ALA A 185 -27.93 12.43 19.91
C ALA A 185 -28.37 13.47 18.87
#